data_dc3e6fc37d71b5da20560d184e710b30
#
_entry.id   dc3e6fc37d71b5da20560d184e710b30
#
_cell.length_a   1.000
_cell.length_b   1.000
_cell.length_c   1.000
_cell.angle_alpha   90.00
_cell.angle_beta   90.00
_cell.angle_gamma   90.00
#
_symmetry.space_group_name_H-M   'P 1'
#
loop_
_entity.id
_entity.type
_entity.pdbx_description
1 polymer ?
#
loop_
_entity_poly.entity_id
_entity_poly.type
_entity_poly.pdbx_seq_one_letter_code
_entity_poly.pdbx_strand_id
1 'polypeptide(L)'
;MSGSNFIDYVKIYCKSGRGGSGSTHLLRNRMTSKGGPDGGDGGRGGHVIVKGNAQMWTLLPLKYQKHIKAASGENGSAQERTGAQGEDKYIEVPLGTLAKDEETGEVLFEITEDGEEHVLVKGGRGGLGNVHFKSATFQTPRFAQPGEPANEGWFILELKVLADVGLVGFPNAGKSTLLSVVSAAKPEIANYPFTTLVPNLGMVNYRDHKSFVMADIPGIIEGAAEGKGLGHRFLRHIERNALLLFMVPADAEDYAKEYEILLNELVKYNPELADKDRILAITKSDMLDEDLQEEIKSQLPAGIPHIFISSVANKNIMPLKDMIWERLNAPA
;
A
#
# COMPACT_ATOMS: atom_id res chain seq x y z
N MET A 1 8.68 -18.95 -17.65
CA MET A 1 8.94 -17.57 -17.21
C MET A 1 8.03 -17.30 -16.02
N SER A 2 8.52 -17.51 -14.81
CA SER A 2 7.77 -17.18 -13.59
C SER A 2 7.86 -15.67 -13.41
N GLY A 3 6.78 -14.95 -13.80
CA GLY A 3 6.69 -13.53 -13.51
C GLY A 3 6.63 -13.34 -12.00
N SER A 4 7.37 -12.39 -11.47
CA SER A 4 7.27 -11.96 -10.07
C SER A 4 5.81 -11.65 -9.75
N ASN A 5 5.27 -12.25 -8.67
CA ASN A 5 3.92 -11.97 -8.19
C ASN A 5 3.85 -10.66 -7.38
N PHE A 6 4.97 -10.00 -7.14
CA PHE A 6 5.04 -8.71 -6.48
C PHE A 6 5.10 -7.57 -7.51
N ILE A 7 4.16 -6.64 -7.40
CA ILE A 7 4.07 -5.43 -8.22
C ILE A 7 3.89 -4.24 -7.29
N ASP A 8 4.83 -3.32 -7.35
CA ASP A 8 4.90 -2.07 -6.59
C ASP A 8 4.49 -0.84 -7.41
N TYR A 9 4.41 -1.00 -8.71
CA TYR A 9 4.08 0.08 -9.65
C TYR A 9 3.08 -0.42 -10.68
N VAL A 10 1.98 0.31 -10.81
CA VAL A 10 0.97 0.02 -11.84
C VAL A 10 0.41 1.31 -12.41
N LYS A 11 0.23 1.34 -13.72
CA LYS A 11 -0.48 2.40 -14.42
C LYS A 11 -1.88 1.90 -14.75
N ILE A 12 -2.91 2.64 -14.30
CA ILE A 12 -4.32 2.31 -14.48
C ILE A 12 -5.05 3.47 -15.16
N TYR A 13 -6.01 3.12 -16.00
CA TYR A 13 -6.96 4.06 -16.58
C TYR A 13 -8.26 4.03 -15.78
N CYS A 14 -8.64 5.16 -15.24
CA CYS A 14 -9.87 5.29 -14.46
C CYS A 14 -10.86 6.22 -15.17
N LYS A 15 -12.13 5.79 -15.21
CA LYS A 15 -13.24 6.57 -15.73
C LYS A 15 -14.39 6.55 -14.75
N SER A 16 -14.83 7.71 -14.32
CA SER A 16 -16.00 7.86 -13.46
C SER A 16 -17.31 7.65 -14.25
N GLY A 17 -18.40 7.56 -13.53
CA GLY A 17 -19.74 7.57 -14.13
C GLY A 17 -20.13 8.97 -14.62
N ARG A 18 -20.82 9.05 -15.75
CA ARG A 18 -21.49 10.27 -16.22
C ARG A 18 -22.72 10.54 -15.34
N GLY A 19 -23.04 11.78 -15.06
CA GLY A 19 -24.32 12.17 -14.48
C GLY A 19 -25.48 11.91 -15.43
N GLY A 20 -26.61 11.46 -14.89
CA GLY A 20 -27.87 11.36 -15.64
C GLY A 20 -28.40 12.73 -16.02
N SER A 21 -29.10 12.85 -17.13
CA SER A 21 -29.75 14.11 -17.54
C SER A 21 -31.04 14.33 -16.74
N GLY A 22 -31.36 15.57 -16.44
CA GLY A 22 -32.67 15.95 -15.94
C GLY A 22 -33.78 15.69 -16.97
N SER A 23 -34.99 15.48 -16.48
CA SER A 23 -36.14 15.20 -17.32
C SER A 23 -36.86 16.49 -17.75
N THR A 24 -37.33 16.53 -18.99
CA THR A 24 -38.17 17.60 -19.54
C THR A 24 -39.66 17.27 -19.50
N HIS A 25 -40.05 16.26 -18.73
CA HIS A 25 -41.40 15.76 -18.68
C HIS A 25 -42.39 16.87 -18.21
N LEU A 26 -43.57 16.89 -18.82
CA LEU A 26 -44.69 17.75 -18.43
C LEU A 26 -45.85 16.86 -17.97
N LEU A 27 -46.43 17.19 -16.83
CA LEU A 27 -47.55 16.43 -16.28
C LEU A 27 -48.72 16.40 -17.26
N ARG A 28 -49.11 15.22 -17.70
CA ARG A 28 -50.29 15.00 -18.55
C ARG A 28 -51.06 13.81 -18.03
N ASN A 29 -52.23 14.04 -17.58
CA ASN A 29 -53.16 12.98 -17.21
C ASN A 29 -54.56 13.26 -17.75
N ARG A 30 -55.48 12.32 -17.55
CA ARG A 30 -56.86 12.40 -18.07
C ARG A 30 -57.59 13.65 -17.55
N MET A 31 -57.28 14.15 -16.37
CA MET A 31 -57.91 15.33 -15.75
C MET A 31 -57.17 16.64 -16.03
N THR A 32 -55.86 16.57 -16.38
CA THR A 32 -55.00 17.73 -16.57
C THR A 32 -54.27 17.58 -17.90
N SER A 33 -54.87 18.12 -18.97
CA SER A 33 -54.29 18.07 -20.32
C SER A 33 -53.10 19.03 -20.54
N LYS A 34 -53.02 20.10 -19.72
CA LYS A 34 -51.96 21.12 -19.74
C LYS A 34 -51.36 21.27 -18.35
N GLY A 35 -50.67 20.21 -17.89
CA GLY A 35 -49.94 20.22 -16.61
C GLY A 35 -48.61 20.97 -16.70
N GLY A 36 -48.11 21.38 -15.54
CA GLY A 36 -46.80 22.04 -15.41
C GLY A 36 -45.63 21.07 -15.58
N PRO A 37 -44.40 21.54 -15.43
CA PRO A 37 -43.23 20.72 -15.43
C PRO A 37 -43.25 19.78 -14.20
N ASP A 38 -42.93 18.51 -14.41
CA ASP A 38 -42.83 17.46 -13.39
C ASP A 38 -41.64 16.53 -13.65
N GLY A 39 -40.66 16.99 -14.42
CA GLY A 39 -39.44 16.24 -14.68
C GLY A 39 -38.49 16.25 -13.48
N GLY A 40 -38.07 15.08 -13.03
CA GLY A 40 -37.10 14.91 -11.95
C GLY A 40 -35.67 15.09 -12.41
N ASP A 41 -34.76 15.10 -11.46
CA ASP A 41 -33.34 15.30 -11.67
C ASP A 41 -32.64 14.00 -12.12
N GLY A 42 -31.52 14.11 -12.80
CA GLY A 42 -30.66 12.97 -13.09
C GLY A 42 -29.88 12.51 -11.85
N GLY A 43 -29.55 11.24 -11.78
CA GLY A 43 -28.68 10.67 -10.75
C GLY A 43 -27.22 11.07 -10.94
N ARG A 44 -26.46 11.14 -9.86
CA ARG A 44 -25.01 11.33 -9.89
C ARG A 44 -24.33 10.09 -10.52
N GLY A 45 -23.28 10.29 -11.30
CA GLY A 45 -22.39 9.22 -11.73
C GLY A 45 -21.54 8.69 -10.57
N GLY A 46 -21.18 7.41 -10.61
CA GLY A 46 -20.34 6.77 -9.62
C GLY A 46 -18.91 7.34 -9.61
N HIS A 47 -18.31 7.37 -8.45
CA HIS A 47 -16.90 7.72 -8.26
C HIS A 47 -16.00 6.51 -8.47
N VAL A 48 -14.73 6.75 -8.75
CA VAL A 48 -13.66 5.74 -8.57
C VAL A 48 -12.93 6.09 -7.28
N ILE A 49 -12.94 5.17 -6.33
CA ILE A 49 -12.43 5.36 -4.97
C ILE A 49 -11.30 4.36 -4.73
N VAL A 50 -10.18 4.82 -4.20
CA VAL A 50 -9.08 3.98 -3.74
C VAL A 50 -9.27 3.75 -2.24
N LYS A 51 -9.17 2.48 -1.82
CA LYS A 51 -9.37 2.05 -0.44
C LYS A 51 -8.17 1.27 0.07
N GLY A 52 -7.67 1.63 1.25
CA GLY A 52 -6.59 0.91 1.93
C GLY A 52 -7.05 -0.47 2.43
N ASN A 53 -6.19 -1.47 2.22
CA ASN A 53 -6.40 -2.82 2.73
C ASN A 53 -5.08 -3.37 3.30
N ALA A 54 -5.00 -3.47 4.64
CA ALA A 54 -3.81 -3.95 5.35
C ALA A 54 -3.47 -5.43 5.06
N GLN A 55 -4.39 -6.20 4.48
CA GLN A 55 -4.13 -7.59 4.09
C GLN A 55 -3.50 -7.71 2.69
N MET A 56 -3.47 -6.63 1.95
CA MET A 56 -2.80 -6.58 0.65
C MET A 56 -1.35 -6.14 0.81
N TRP A 57 -0.47 -6.73 0.02
CA TRP A 57 0.97 -6.44 0.01
C TRP A 57 1.53 -6.14 -1.39
N THR A 58 0.69 -6.20 -2.43
CA THR A 58 1.08 -6.00 -3.81
C THR A 58 -0.05 -5.38 -4.63
N LEU A 59 0.31 -4.63 -5.65
CA LEU A 59 -0.61 -4.08 -6.65
C LEU A 59 -0.88 -5.08 -7.81
N LEU A 60 -0.51 -6.36 -7.65
CA LEU A 60 -0.65 -7.39 -8.69
C LEU A 60 -2.07 -7.52 -9.29
N PRO A 61 -3.17 -7.46 -8.53
CA PRO A 61 -4.52 -7.53 -9.11
C PRO A 61 -4.76 -6.44 -10.16
N LEU A 62 -4.21 -5.25 -9.95
CA LEU A 62 -4.38 -4.10 -10.83
C LEU A 62 -3.53 -4.20 -12.13
N LYS A 63 -2.49 -5.03 -12.14
CA LYS A 63 -1.73 -5.34 -13.37
C LYS A 63 -2.62 -5.95 -14.45
N TYR A 64 -3.59 -6.77 -14.03
CA TYR A 64 -4.52 -7.46 -14.93
C TYR A 64 -5.79 -6.66 -15.18
N GLN A 65 -6.18 -5.77 -14.26
CA GLN A 65 -7.36 -4.92 -14.36
C GLN A 65 -6.99 -3.44 -14.52
N LYS A 66 -6.38 -3.11 -15.66
CA LYS A 66 -5.88 -1.75 -15.93
C LYS A 66 -6.96 -0.71 -16.25
N HIS A 67 -8.15 -1.14 -16.65
CA HIS A 67 -9.26 -0.25 -17.01
C HIS A 67 -10.37 -0.36 -15.98
N ILE A 68 -10.58 0.69 -15.23
CA ILE A 68 -11.54 0.76 -14.13
C ILE A 68 -12.60 1.77 -14.48
N LYS A 69 -13.87 1.36 -14.44
CA LYS A 69 -15.00 2.23 -14.79
C LYS A 69 -16.07 2.13 -13.70
N ALA A 70 -16.56 3.29 -13.26
CA ALA A 70 -17.73 3.39 -12.39
C ALA A 70 -19.02 3.50 -13.21
N ALA A 71 -20.15 3.20 -12.59
CA ALA A 71 -21.45 3.23 -13.23
C ALA A 71 -21.93 4.69 -13.48
N SER A 72 -22.65 4.90 -14.59
CA SER A 72 -23.29 6.19 -14.85
C SER A 72 -24.57 6.35 -14.04
N GLY A 73 -24.93 7.56 -13.69
CA GLY A 73 -26.22 7.88 -13.10
C GLY A 73 -27.35 7.76 -14.14
N GLU A 74 -28.54 7.40 -13.67
CA GLU A 74 -29.74 7.30 -14.49
C GLU A 74 -30.34 8.69 -14.74
N ASN A 75 -31.05 8.83 -15.85
CA ASN A 75 -31.77 10.06 -16.17
C ASN A 75 -32.96 10.21 -15.23
N GLY A 76 -33.31 11.46 -14.95
CA GLY A 76 -34.57 11.80 -14.28
C GLY A 76 -35.79 11.37 -15.08
N SER A 77 -36.91 11.14 -14.39
CA SER A 77 -38.12 10.67 -15.00
C SER A 77 -39.32 11.59 -14.64
N ALA A 78 -40.52 11.18 -15.03
CA ALA A 78 -41.77 11.87 -14.69
C ALA A 78 -42.06 11.85 -13.19
N GLN A 79 -42.97 12.71 -12.72
CA GLN A 79 -43.43 12.80 -11.33
C GLN A 79 -42.27 13.15 -10.36
N GLU A 80 -41.39 14.04 -10.81
CA GLU A 80 -40.24 14.54 -10.06
C GLU A 80 -39.30 13.42 -9.57
N ARG A 81 -39.33 12.24 -10.17
CA ARG A 81 -38.50 11.13 -9.77
C ARG A 81 -37.08 11.35 -10.22
N THR A 82 -36.18 11.45 -9.24
CA THR A 82 -34.74 11.52 -9.47
C THR A 82 -34.23 10.16 -9.98
N GLY A 83 -33.36 10.20 -10.98
CA GLY A 83 -32.67 9.01 -11.47
C GLY A 83 -31.77 8.37 -10.40
N ALA A 84 -31.59 7.07 -10.45
CA ALA A 84 -30.69 6.37 -9.53
C ALA A 84 -29.25 6.86 -9.67
N GLN A 85 -28.53 6.92 -8.56
CA GLN A 85 -27.11 7.24 -8.56
C GLN A 85 -26.32 6.07 -9.14
N GLY A 86 -25.28 6.37 -9.90
CA GLY A 86 -24.33 5.36 -10.35
C GLY A 86 -23.55 4.78 -9.19
N GLU A 87 -23.31 3.49 -9.23
CA GLU A 87 -22.52 2.76 -8.23
C GLU A 87 -21.06 3.21 -8.26
N ASP A 88 -20.49 3.47 -7.08
CA ASP A 88 -19.09 3.82 -6.92
C ASP A 88 -18.22 2.56 -7.12
N LYS A 89 -17.04 2.74 -7.72
CA LYS A 89 -16.09 1.65 -7.96
C LYS A 89 -14.91 1.76 -7.02
N TYR A 90 -14.73 0.75 -6.16
CA TYR A 90 -13.62 0.65 -5.23
C TYR A 90 -12.43 -0.07 -5.83
N ILE A 91 -11.24 0.45 -5.54
CA ILE A 91 -9.94 -0.12 -5.88
C ILE A 91 -9.23 -0.35 -4.55
N GLU A 92 -9.07 -1.61 -4.17
CA GLU A 92 -8.30 -1.94 -2.97
C GLU A 92 -6.80 -1.91 -3.28
N VAL A 93 -6.04 -1.30 -2.37
CA VAL A 93 -4.58 -1.16 -2.48
C VAL A 93 -3.91 -1.40 -1.12
N PRO A 94 -2.63 -1.85 -1.11
CA PRO A 94 -1.85 -1.96 0.12
C PRO A 94 -1.66 -0.60 0.80
N LEU A 95 -1.39 -0.63 2.11
CA LEU A 95 -0.96 0.56 2.84
C LEU A 95 0.38 1.08 2.32
N GLY A 96 0.59 2.39 2.38
CA GLY A 96 1.76 3.04 1.78
C GLY A 96 1.67 3.23 0.27
N THR A 97 0.49 3.06 -0.34
CA THR A 97 0.29 3.32 -1.77
C THR A 97 0.13 4.81 -2.04
N LEU A 98 0.97 5.34 -2.92
CA LEU A 98 0.85 6.69 -3.49
C LEU A 98 0.04 6.65 -4.77
N ALA A 99 -0.93 7.54 -4.90
CA ALA A 99 -1.62 7.82 -6.15
C ALA A 99 -1.07 9.08 -6.78
N LYS A 100 -0.67 9.00 -8.04
CA LYS A 100 -0.14 10.13 -8.83
C LYS A 100 -0.93 10.29 -10.11
N ASP A 101 -1.08 11.53 -10.53
CA ASP A 101 -1.54 11.83 -11.88
C ASP A 101 -0.41 11.52 -12.87
N GLU A 102 -0.71 10.84 -13.98
CA GLU A 102 0.32 10.46 -14.94
C GLU A 102 0.84 11.62 -15.76
N GLU A 103 -0.04 12.58 -16.10
CA GLU A 103 0.32 13.69 -16.98
C GLU A 103 1.16 14.73 -16.25
N THR A 104 0.80 15.05 -14.99
CA THR A 104 1.48 16.07 -14.18
C THR A 104 2.59 15.48 -13.32
N GLY A 105 2.53 14.18 -12.99
CA GLY A 105 3.41 13.53 -12.01
C GLY A 105 3.14 13.96 -10.57
N GLU A 106 2.09 14.75 -10.32
CA GLU A 106 1.72 15.23 -8.99
C GLU A 106 1.18 14.10 -8.12
N VAL A 107 1.58 14.08 -6.85
CA VAL A 107 1.04 13.16 -5.85
C VAL A 107 -0.31 13.69 -5.40
N LEU A 108 -1.36 12.91 -5.66
CA LEU A 108 -2.73 13.25 -5.29
C LEU A 108 -3.01 12.95 -3.82
N PHE A 109 -2.63 11.76 -3.36
CA PHE A 109 -2.76 11.31 -1.97
C PHE A 109 -1.89 10.08 -1.70
N GLU A 110 -1.75 9.73 -0.44
CA GLU A 110 -1.12 8.52 0.07
C GLU A 110 -2.14 7.79 0.96
N ILE A 111 -2.22 6.46 0.84
CA ILE A 111 -3.04 5.61 1.69
C ILE A 111 -2.16 5.10 2.83
N THR A 112 -2.48 5.47 4.06
CA THR A 112 -1.68 5.14 5.26
C THR A 112 -2.40 4.23 6.25
N GLU A 113 -3.73 4.24 6.25
CA GLU A 113 -4.53 3.50 7.23
C GLU A 113 -5.42 2.45 6.56
N ASP A 114 -5.75 1.39 7.32
CA ASP A 114 -6.68 0.36 6.85
C ASP A 114 -8.09 0.91 6.76
N GLY A 115 -8.73 0.66 5.62
CA GLY A 115 -10.07 1.18 5.34
C GLY A 115 -10.12 2.65 4.93
N GLU A 116 -9.00 3.37 4.89
CA GLU A 116 -8.93 4.76 4.39
C GLU A 116 -9.38 4.84 2.95
N GLU A 117 -10.24 5.82 2.63
CA GLU A 117 -10.84 5.96 1.30
C GLU A 117 -10.57 7.35 0.70
N HIS A 118 -10.05 7.37 -0.53
CA HIS A 118 -9.85 8.60 -1.30
C HIS A 118 -10.50 8.52 -2.68
N VAL A 119 -11.19 9.59 -3.06
CA VAL A 119 -11.81 9.70 -4.38
C VAL A 119 -10.73 10.04 -5.41
N LEU A 120 -10.35 9.06 -6.24
CA LEU A 120 -9.40 9.25 -7.34
C LEU A 120 -10.02 10.00 -8.52
N VAL A 121 -11.23 9.60 -8.93
CA VAL A 121 -11.96 10.26 -10.02
C VAL A 121 -13.40 10.54 -9.61
N LYS A 122 -13.80 11.80 -9.60
CA LYS A 122 -15.17 12.21 -9.23
C LYS A 122 -16.15 11.94 -10.35
N GLY A 123 -17.31 11.35 -10.01
CA GLY A 123 -18.44 11.19 -10.92
C GLY A 123 -19.09 12.52 -11.30
N GLY A 124 -19.64 12.56 -12.49
CA GLY A 124 -20.38 13.73 -12.99
C GLY A 124 -21.66 13.96 -12.19
N ARG A 125 -22.02 15.21 -11.96
CA ARG A 125 -23.29 15.57 -11.29
C ARG A 125 -24.46 15.27 -12.19
N GLY A 126 -25.59 14.86 -11.59
CA GLY A 126 -26.86 14.78 -12.29
C GLY A 126 -27.38 16.14 -12.71
N GLY A 127 -28.00 16.21 -13.88
CA GLY A 127 -28.63 17.44 -14.39
C GLY A 127 -29.95 17.69 -13.70
N LEU A 128 -30.30 18.95 -13.53
CA LEU A 128 -31.57 19.37 -12.93
C LEU A 128 -32.75 19.19 -13.90
N GLY A 129 -33.86 18.67 -13.39
CA GLY A 129 -35.12 18.55 -14.12
C GLY A 129 -35.79 19.91 -14.42
N ASN A 130 -36.75 19.90 -15.32
CA ASN A 130 -37.42 21.13 -15.74
C ASN A 130 -38.22 21.84 -14.62
N VAL A 131 -38.55 21.14 -13.54
CA VAL A 131 -39.21 21.74 -12.37
C VAL A 131 -38.39 22.86 -11.75
N HIS A 132 -37.07 22.74 -11.73
CA HIS A 132 -36.14 23.73 -11.16
C HIS A 132 -36.11 25.04 -11.98
N PHE A 133 -36.49 25.01 -13.25
CA PHE A 133 -36.44 26.17 -14.14
C PHE A 133 -37.80 26.90 -14.26
N LYS A 134 -38.79 26.46 -13.48
CA LYS A 134 -40.09 27.13 -13.41
C LYS A 134 -39.96 28.48 -12.71
N SER A 135 -40.52 29.51 -13.32
CA SER A 135 -40.58 30.86 -12.75
C SER A 135 -41.94 31.48 -12.99
N ALA A 136 -42.21 32.66 -12.39
CA ALA A 136 -43.48 33.39 -12.57
C ALA A 136 -43.73 33.75 -14.04
N THR A 137 -42.70 34.11 -14.78
CA THR A 137 -42.77 34.45 -16.19
C THR A 137 -42.59 33.26 -17.13
N PHE A 138 -42.00 32.16 -16.67
CA PHE A 138 -41.75 30.97 -17.46
C PHE A 138 -42.29 29.72 -16.75
N GLN A 139 -43.58 29.47 -16.89
CA GLN A 139 -44.28 28.43 -16.10
C GLN A 139 -44.14 27.01 -16.63
N THR A 140 -43.77 26.83 -17.91
CA THR A 140 -43.66 25.49 -18.54
C THR A 140 -42.35 25.36 -19.31
N PRO A 141 -41.21 25.28 -18.60
CA PRO A 141 -39.92 25.02 -19.23
C PRO A 141 -39.90 23.64 -19.90
N ARG A 142 -39.47 23.63 -21.18
CA ARG A 142 -39.35 22.42 -22.00
C ARG A 142 -37.89 21.97 -22.14
N PHE A 143 -37.02 22.43 -21.27
CA PHE A 143 -35.62 22.09 -21.22
C PHE A 143 -35.27 21.61 -19.81
N ALA A 144 -34.26 20.81 -19.72
CA ALA A 144 -33.63 20.36 -18.47
C ALA A 144 -32.11 20.43 -18.64
N GLN A 145 -31.42 20.40 -17.55
CA GLN A 145 -29.95 20.39 -17.55
C GLN A 145 -29.42 19.01 -17.93
N PRO A 146 -28.46 18.89 -18.86
CA PRO A 146 -27.77 17.63 -19.09
C PRO A 146 -26.94 17.29 -17.88
N GLY A 147 -26.72 15.98 -17.62
CA GLY A 147 -25.75 15.54 -16.63
C GLY A 147 -24.35 15.89 -17.07
N GLU A 148 -23.47 16.13 -16.07
CA GLU A 148 -22.06 16.37 -16.33
C GLU A 148 -21.39 15.14 -16.96
N PRO A 149 -20.40 15.34 -17.85
CA PRO A 149 -19.67 14.23 -18.46
C PRO A 149 -18.89 13.44 -17.41
N ALA A 150 -18.49 12.24 -17.76
CA ALA A 150 -17.55 11.45 -16.97
C ALA A 150 -16.17 12.08 -17.02
N ASN A 151 -15.47 12.08 -15.89
CA ASN A 151 -14.05 12.40 -15.81
C ASN A 151 -13.24 11.13 -16.02
N GLU A 152 -12.13 11.22 -16.74
CA GLU A 152 -11.28 10.09 -17.02
C GLU A 152 -9.81 10.52 -17.12
N GLY A 153 -8.90 9.59 -16.80
CA GLY A 153 -7.47 9.86 -16.86
C GLY A 153 -6.65 8.61 -16.57
N TRP A 154 -5.35 8.74 -16.80
CA TRP A 154 -4.36 7.75 -16.40
C TRP A 154 -3.75 8.12 -15.06
N PHE A 155 -3.65 7.15 -14.18
CA PHE A 155 -3.10 7.31 -12.85
C PHE A 155 -2.02 6.26 -12.59
N ILE A 156 -1.04 6.66 -11.81
CA ILE A 156 0.05 5.79 -11.35
C ILE A 156 -0.21 5.48 -9.89
N LEU A 157 -0.28 4.19 -9.56
CA LEU A 157 -0.24 3.73 -8.18
C LEU A 157 1.15 3.15 -7.93
N GLU A 158 1.83 3.69 -6.93
CA GLU A 158 3.19 3.30 -6.54
C GLU A 158 3.21 2.97 -5.05
N LEU A 159 3.65 1.77 -4.73
CA LEU A 159 3.81 1.33 -3.35
C LEU A 159 5.11 1.89 -2.78
N LYS A 160 4.98 2.68 -1.74
CA LYS A 160 6.07 3.44 -1.12
C LYS A 160 6.84 2.62 -0.08
N VAL A 161 6.16 1.69 0.59
CA VAL A 161 6.71 0.82 1.64
C VAL A 161 7.07 -0.51 1.02
N LEU A 162 8.34 -0.91 1.16
CA LEU A 162 8.82 -2.21 0.69
C LEU A 162 8.62 -3.31 1.73
N ALA A 163 8.87 -2.99 2.99
CA ALA A 163 8.77 -3.93 4.10
C ALA A 163 8.62 -3.20 5.43
N ASP A 164 7.99 -3.87 6.38
CA ASP A 164 7.87 -3.40 7.76
C ASP A 164 9.19 -3.65 8.51
N VAL A 165 9.88 -4.75 8.18
CA VAL A 165 11.13 -5.18 8.80
C VAL A 165 12.23 -5.36 7.77
N GLY A 166 13.34 -4.66 7.95
CA GLY A 166 14.55 -4.82 7.14
C GLY A 166 15.55 -5.76 7.82
N LEU A 167 16.00 -6.81 7.12
CA LEU A 167 17.06 -7.70 7.59
C LEU A 167 18.43 -7.11 7.30
N VAL A 168 19.26 -6.98 8.33
CA VAL A 168 20.61 -6.45 8.27
C VAL A 168 21.60 -7.48 8.82
N GLY A 169 22.64 -7.81 8.09
CA GLY A 169 23.63 -8.77 8.56
C GLY A 169 24.64 -9.13 7.48
N PHE A 170 25.78 -9.65 7.89
CA PHE A 170 26.83 -10.10 6.98
C PHE A 170 26.37 -11.21 6.02
N PRO A 171 27.09 -11.47 4.92
CA PRO A 171 26.88 -12.67 4.13
C PRO A 171 26.92 -13.91 5.05
N ASN A 172 26.04 -14.87 4.78
CA ASN A 172 25.89 -16.10 5.57
C ASN A 172 25.41 -15.94 7.04
N ALA A 173 24.99 -14.74 7.47
CA ALA A 173 24.35 -14.53 8.77
C ALA A 173 22.98 -15.21 8.90
N GLY A 174 22.47 -15.87 7.86
CA GLY A 174 21.21 -16.62 7.89
C GLY A 174 19.98 -15.84 7.47
N LYS A 175 20.11 -14.63 6.89
CA LYS A 175 19.00 -13.77 6.48
C LYS A 175 17.99 -14.45 5.57
N SER A 176 18.45 -14.98 4.44
CA SER A 176 17.59 -15.65 3.45
C SER A 176 17.00 -16.96 3.99
N THR A 177 17.73 -17.65 4.90
CA THR A 177 17.22 -18.83 5.59
C THR A 177 16.09 -18.46 6.55
N LEU A 178 16.29 -17.41 7.36
CA LEU A 178 15.23 -16.91 8.24
C LEU A 178 14.00 -16.53 7.42
N LEU A 179 14.19 -15.73 6.37
CA LEU A 179 13.11 -15.29 5.51
C LEU A 179 12.31 -16.47 4.92
N SER A 180 12.99 -17.53 4.50
CA SER A 180 12.35 -18.73 3.97
C SER A 180 11.53 -19.50 5.00
N VAL A 181 11.97 -19.50 6.28
CA VAL A 181 11.28 -20.21 7.36
C VAL A 181 10.09 -19.45 7.90
N VAL A 182 10.19 -18.12 8.00
CA VAL A 182 9.11 -17.29 8.57
C VAL A 182 8.04 -16.90 7.56
N SER A 183 8.36 -16.96 6.27
CA SER A 183 7.47 -16.56 5.19
C SER A 183 6.33 -17.56 4.97
N ALA A 184 5.11 -17.08 4.80
CA ALA A 184 3.92 -17.89 4.53
C ALA A 184 3.92 -18.51 3.12
N ALA A 185 4.63 -17.90 2.19
CA ALA A 185 4.87 -18.37 0.83
C ALA A 185 6.37 -18.32 0.55
N LYS A 186 6.83 -18.97 -0.53
CA LYS A 186 8.24 -18.81 -0.95
C LYS A 186 8.56 -17.32 -1.10
N PRO A 187 9.67 -16.85 -0.50
CA PRO A 187 10.10 -15.47 -0.67
C PRO A 187 10.16 -15.10 -2.15
N GLU A 188 9.61 -13.94 -2.49
CA GLU A 188 9.55 -13.49 -3.87
C GLU A 188 10.66 -12.50 -4.16
N ILE A 189 11.26 -12.69 -5.32
CA ILE A 189 12.28 -11.78 -5.85
C ILE A 189 11.56 -10.59 -6.47
N ALA A 190 11.68 -9.42 -5.84
CA ALA A 190 11.09 -8.20 -6.36
C ALA A 190 12.05 -7.52 -7.36
N ASN A 191 11.74 -7.62 -8.65
CA ASN A 191 12.52 -6.97 -9.70
C ASN A 191 12.15 -5.49 -9.82
N TYR A 192 12.91 -4.64 -9.16
CA TYR A 192 12.77 -3.18 -9.31
C TYR A 192 13.60 -2.68 -10.50
N PRO A 193 13.02 -1.94 -11.46
CA PRO A 193 13.75 -1.46 -12.63
C PRO A 193 14.89 -0.47 -12.32
N PHE A 194 15.01 -0.08 -11.04
CA PHE A 194 16.00 0.88 -10.55
C PHE A 194 16.98 0.28 -9.53
N THR A 195 16.91 -1.04 -9.25
CA THR A 195 17.84 -1.72 -8.34
C THR A 195 18.81 -2.59 -9.12
N THR A 196 20.10 -2.46 -8.79
CA THR A 196 21.15 -3.39 -9.26
C THR A 196 21.13 -4.70 -8.45
N LEU A 197 20.61 -4.64 -7.24
CA LEU A 197 20.42 -5.79 -6.34
C LEU A 197 18.94 -5.95 -6.04
N VAL A 198 18.45 -7.15 -6.19
CA VAL A 198 17.02 -7.48 -6.09
C VAL A 198 16.73 -7.95 -4.67
N PRO A 199 15.88 -7.23 -3.89
CA PRO A 199 15.52 -7.66 -2.54
C PRO A 199 14.62 -8.90 -2.60
N ASN A 200 14.79 -9.78 -1.61
CA ASN A 200 13.86 -10.86 -1.35
C ASN A 200 12.84 -10.40 -0.32
N LEU A 201 11.58 -10.44 -0.71
CA LEU A 201 10.46 -10.10 0.18
C LEU A 201 9.75 -11.35 0.66
N GLY A 202 9.38 -11.39 1.93
CA GLY A 202 8.60 -12.46 2.51
C GLY A 202 7.46 -11.90 3.35
N MET A 203 6.24 -12.35 3.09
CA MET A 203 5.10 -12.07 3.96
C MET A 203 5.13 -13.05 5.14
N VAL A 204 5.20 -12.51 6.34
CA VAL A 204 5.23 -13.26 7.58
C VAL A 204 3.84 -13.26 8.20
N ASN A 205 3.20 -14.43 8.27
CA ASN A 205 1.95 -14.56 9.01
C ASN A 205 2.23 -14.56 10.51
N TYR A 206 1.41 -13.78 11.21
CA TYR A 206 1.39 -13.70 12.66
C TYR A 206 -0.03 -14.04 13.16
N ARG A 207 -0.20 -14.19 14.48
CA ARG A 207 -1.44 -14.64 15.14
C ARG A 207 -2.68 -13.86 14.63
N ASP A 208 -3.85 -14.50 14.65
CA ASP A 208 -5.15 -13.89 14.34
C ASP A 208 -5.24 -13.19 12.97
N HIS A 209 -4.73 -13.86 11.93
CA HIS A 209 -4.73 -13.33 10.55
C HIS A 209 -3.95 -12.03 10.33
N LYS A 210 -3.09 -11.66 11.26
CA LYS A 210 -2.18 -10.53 11.11
C LYS A 210 -0.97 -10.94 10.26
N SER A 211 -0.37 -9.98 9.59
CA SER A 211 0.82 -10.21 8.79
C SER A 211 1.69 -8.95 8.74
N PHE A 212 2.97 -9.13 8.47
CA PHE A 212 3.91 -8.05 8.18
C PHE A 212 4.89 -8.50 7.09
N VAL A 213 5.48 -7.57 6.39
CA VAL A 213 6.42 -7.83 5.31
C VAL A 213 7.85 -7.70 5.83
N MET A 214 8.67 -8.69 5.54
CA MET A 214 10.09 -8.71 5.88
C MET A 214 10.92 -8.71 4.59
N ALA A 215 11.96 -7.89 4.53
CA ALA A 215 12.84 -7.77 3.38
C ALA A 215 14.27 -8.19 3.73
N ASP A 216 14.85 -9.10 2.95
CA ASP A 216 16.29 -9.32 2.90
C ASP A 216 16.89 -8.32 1.89
N ILE A 217 17.72 -7.43 2.39
CA ILE A 217 18.31 -6.34 1.63
C ILE A 217 19.77 -6.73 1.32
N PRO A 218 20.02 -7.37 0.16
CA PRO A 218 21.37 -7.75 -0.21
C PRO A 218 22.24 -6.52 -0.51
N GLY A 219 23.51 -6.56 -0.13
CA GLY A 219 24.50 -5.56 -0.54
C GLY A 219 24.58 -4.29 0.28
N ILE A 220 23.94 -4.21 1.45
CA ILE A 220 24.20 -3.10 2.38
C ILE A 220 25.69 -3.12 2.80
N ILE A 221 26.28 -4.30 2.89
CA ILE A 221 27.61 -4.51 3.48
C ILE A 221 28.72 -4.65 2.42
N GLU A 222 28.41 -4.98 1.17
CA GLU A 222 29.41 -5.15 0.11
C GLU A 222 29.47 -3.92 -0.84
N GLY A 223 30.23 -2.88 -0.46
CA GLY A 223 30.61 -1.81 -1.37
C GLY A 223 29.55 -0.72 -1.60
N ALA A 224 28.52 -0.61 -0.77
CA ALA A 224 27.53 0.47 -0.87
C ALA A 224 28.16 1.87 -0.63
N ALA A 225 29.20 1.95 0.20
CA ALA A 225 29.95 3.17 0.45
C ALA A 225 30.84 3.60 -0.72
N GLU A 226 31.15 2.69 -1.65
CA GLU A 226 32.02 2.95 -2.82
C GLU A 226 31.27 3.43 -4.07
N GLY A 227 29.98 3.71 -3.98
CA GLY A 227 29.19 4.30 -5.08
C GLY A 227 28.87 3.37 -6.23
N LYS A 228 29.10 2.06 -6.11
CA LYS A 228 28.93 1.08 -7.20
C LYS A 228 27.62 0.32 -7.21
N GLY A 229 26.64 0.59 -6.32
CA GLY A 229 25.64 -0.43 -6.30
C GLY A 229 24.19 -0.04 -6.13
N LEU A 230 23.80 0.66 -5.16
CA LEU A 230 22.39 0.84 -4.84
C LEU A 230 21.90 2.22 -5.28
N GLY A 231 20.98 2.27 -6.23
CA GLY A 231 20.41 3.54 -6.66
C GLY A 231 19.75 4.28 -5.48
N HIS A 232 19.95 5.60 -5.37
CA HIS A 232 19.36 6.47 -4.34
C HIS A 232 17.83 6.29 -4.13
N ARG A 233 17.14 5.68 -5.08
CA ARG A 233 15.69 5.39 -4.98
C ARG A 233 15.39 4.15 -4.14
N PHE A 234 16.21 3.11 -4.22
CA PHE A 234 16.03 1.88 -3.43
C PHE A 234 16.23 2.12 -1.93
N LEU A 235 17.10 3.00 -1.61
CA LEU A 235 17.50 3.31 -0.25
C LEU A 235 16.47 4.19 0.47
N ARG A 236 15.72 5.01 -0.26
CA ARG A 236 14.50 5.67 0.25
C ARG A 236 13.44 4.68 0.74
N HIS A 237 13.48 3.45 0.27
CA HIS A 237 12.54 2.40 0.71
C HIS A 237 12.98 1.75 2.03
N ILE A 238 14.29 1.70 2.32
CA ILE A 238 14.81 1.24 3.62
C ILE A 238 14.55 2.28 4.72
N GLU A 239 14.62 3.56 4.37
CA GLU A 239 14.29 4.68 5.27
C GLU A 239 12.89 4.55 5.88
N ARG A 240 12.02 3.78 5.26
CA ARG A 240 10.61 3.61 5.64
C ARG A 240 10.29 2.30 6.34
N ASN A 241 11.25 1.38 6.45
CA ASN A 241 11.06 0.23 7.33
C ASN A 241 10.85 0.74 8.76
N ALA A 242 9.82 0.24 9.41
CA ALA A 242 9.52 0.64 10.79
C ALA A 242 10.55 0.05 11.76
N LEU A 243 11.15 -1.12 11.43
CA LEU A 243 12.04 -1.87 12.30
C LEU A 243 13.23 -2.46 11.52
N LEU A 244 14.41 -2.48 12.13
CA LEU A 244 15.60 -3.16 11.62
C LEU A 244 15.94 -4.39 12.46
N LEU A 245 16.05 -5.55 11.83
CA LEU A 245 16.50 -6.78 12.46
C LEU A 245 17.96 -7.05 12.11
N PHE A 246 18.86 -6.76 13.05
CA PHE A 246 20.28 -7.07 12.92
C PHE A 246 20.51 -8.55 13.20
N MET A 247 21.25 -9.21 12.32
CA MET A 247 21.51 -10.64 12.41
C MET A 247 23.01 -10.88 12.48
N VAL A 248 23.47 -11.36 13.64
CA VAL A 248 24.86 -11.76 13.91
C VAL A 248 24.88 -13.26 14.13
N PRO A 249 25.74 -14.01 13.41
CA PRO A 249 25.78 -15.46 13.57
C PRO A 249 26.50 -15.88 14.87
N ALA A 250 26.13 -17.02 15.44
CA ALA A 250 26.71 -17.54 16.68
C ALA A 250 28.20 -17.90 16.58
N ASP A 251 28.73 -18.04 15.37
CA ASP A 251 30.13 -18.27 15.07
C ASP A 251 30.96 -16.99 14.90
N ALA A 252 30.39 -15.83 15.27
CA ALA A 252 31.11 -14.54 15.27
C ALA A 252 32.16 -14.49 16.40
N GLU A 253 33.30 -13.85 16.13
CA GLU A 253 34.38 -13.68 17.13
C GLU A 253 34.06 -12.60 18.15
N ASP A 254 33.35 -11.53 17.73
CA ASP A 254 33.00 -10.36 18.54
C ASP A 254 31.63 -9.81 18.11
N TYR A 255 30.61 -10.13 18.87
CA TYR A 255 29.21 -9.78 18.57
C TYR A 255 28.94 -8.28 18.61
N ALA A 256 29.55 -7.57 19.57
CA ALA A 256 29.36 -6.13 19.70
C ALA A 256 30.02 -5.40 18.53
N LYS A 257 31.22 -5.80 18.16
CA LYS A 257 31.97 -5.21 17.05
C LYS A 257 31.27 -5.46 15.70
N GLU A 258 30.78 -6.69 15.46
CA GLU A 258 30.01 -6.97 14.24
C GLU A 258 28.76 -6.10 14.16
N TYR A 259 28.01 -5.99 15.26
CA TYR A 259 26.86 -5.09 15.33
C TYR A 259 27.24 -3.64 15.04
N GLU A 260 28.33 -3.12 15.64
CA GLU A 260 28.78 -1.75 15.42
C GLU A 260 29.20 -1.51 13.97
N ILE A 261 29.87 -2.45 13.32
CA ILE A 261 30.25 -2.37 11.90
C ILE A 261 28.98 -2.24 11.05
N LEU A 262 27.98 -3.13 11.28
CA LEU A 262 26.72 -3.11 10.57
C LEU A 262 25.97 -1.79 10.75
N LEU A 263 25.89 -1.28 11.98
CA LEU A 263 25.26 -0.02 12.30
C LEU A 263 25.99 1.17 11.63
N ASN A 264 27.32 1.19 11.71
CA ASN A 264 28.12 2.26 11.10
C ASN A 264 27.99 2.29 9.58
N GLU A 265 27.87 1.14 8.92
CA GLU A 265 27.62 1.09 7.48
C GLU A 265 26.24 1.63 7.11
N LEU A 266 25.21 1.27 7.87
CA LEU A 266 23.86 1.83 7.69
C LEU A 266 23.84 3.35 7.89
N VAL A 267 24.47 3.86 8.94
CA VAL A 267 24.52 5.29 9.27
C VAL A 267 25.32 6.07 8.23
N LYS A 268 26.44 5.53 7.74
CA LYS A 268 27.18 6.14 6.61
C LYS A 268 26.33 6.27 5.38
N TYR A 269 25.43 5.34 5.21
CA TYR A 269 24.52 5.26 4.09
C TYR A 269 23.38 6.28 4.22
N ASN A 270 22.64 6.25 5.35
CA ASN A 270 21.65 7.25 5.73
C ASN A 270 21.67 7.46 7.25
N PRO A 271 22.01 8.68 7.72
CA PRO A 271 22.03 9.01 9.14
C PRO A 271 20.68 8.80 9.85
N GLU A 272 19.55 8.93 9.16
CA GLU A 272 18.21 8.74 9.72
C GLU A 272 17.95 7.29 10.18
N LEU A 273 18.72 6.32 9.66
CA LEU A 273 18.61 4.92 10.08
C LEU A 273 19.20 4.68 11.49
N ALA A 274 19.95 5.64 12.02
CA ALA A 274 20.46 5.59 13.39
C ALA A 274 19.37 5.64 14.44
N ASP A 275 18.26 6.31 14.14
CA ASP A 275 17.15 6.52 15.09
C ASP A 275 16.04 5.46 14.97
N LYS A 276 16.18 4.51 14.03
CA LYS A 276 15.19 3.45 13.83
C LYS A 276 15.19 2.42 14.96
N ASP A 277 14.00 1.94 15.27
CA ASP A 277 13.84 0.79 16.17
C ASP A 277 14.59 -0.42 15.63
N ARG A 278 15.23 -1.16 16.54
CA ARG A 278 16.11 -2.27 16.18
C ARG A 278 16.01 -3.43 17.16
N ILE A 279 16.20 -4.63 16.62
CA ILE A 279 16.32 -5.88 17.36
C ILE A 279 17.60 -6.57 16.92
N LEU A 280 18.35 -7.17 17.84
CA LEU A 280 19.53 -7.97 17.56
C LEU A 280 19.19 -9.45 17.68
N ALA A 281 19.31 -10.21 16.59
CA ALA A 281 19.12 -11.64 16.55
C ALA A 281 20.47 -12.35 16.44
N ILE A 282 20.81 -13.18 17.43
CA ILE A 282 21.95 -14.10 17.34
C ILE A 282 21.45 -15.36 16.65
N THR A 283 21.93 -15.56 15.43
CA THR A 283 21.49 -16.68 14.57
C THR A 283 22.32 -17.93 14.78
N LYS A 284 21.89 -19.07 14.25
CA LYS A 284 22.55 -20.39 14.42
C LYS A 284 22.69 -20.80 15.89
N SER A 285 21.75 -20.40 16.75
CA SER A 285 21.82 -20.66 18.19
C SER A 285 21.68 -22.13 18.57
N ASP A 286 21.45 -23.01 17.61
CA ASP A 286 21.55 -24.48 17.75
C ASP A 286 22.99 -24.98 17.99
N MET A 287 23.99 -24.14 17.69
CA MET A 287 25.39 -24.40 17.93
C MET A 287 25.86 -23.98 19.35
N LEU A 288 25.01 -23.31 20.12
CA LEU A 288 25.34 -22.76 21.44
C LEU A 288 24.67 -23.52 22.58
N ASP A 289 25.44 -23.86 23.57
CA ASP A 289 24.94 -24.34 24.87
C ASP A 289 24.38 -23.17 25.70
N GLU A 290 23.63 -23.44 26.74
CA GLU A 290 23.02 -22.42 27.60
C GLU A 290 24.06 -21.52 28.29
N ASP A 291 25.17 -22.09 28.73
CA ASP A 291 26.25 -21.36 29.38
C ASP A 291 26.93 -20.37 28.42
N LEU A 292 27.15 -20.78 27.16
CA LEU A 292 27.67 -19.91 26.12
C LEU A 292 26.68 -18.78 25.73
N GLN A 293 25.39 -19.06 25.75
CA GLN A 293 24.37 -18.01 25.48
C GLN A 293 24.39 -16.95 26.59
N GLU A 294 24.64 -17.30 27.86
CA GLU A 294 24.75 -16.34 28.95
C GLU A 294 26.04 -15.52 28.85
N GLU A 295 27.15 -16.15 28.46
CA GLU A 295 28.38 -15.43 28.20
C GLU A 295 28.23 -14.40 27.07
N ILE A 296 27.64 -14.82 25.95
CA ILE A 296 27.34 -13.92 24.81
C ILE A 296 26.45 -12.77 25.23
N LYS A 297 25.41 -13.01 26.03
CA LYS A 297 24.54 -11.92 26.54
C LYS A 297 25.31 -10.84 27.25
N SER A 298 26.37 -11.19 27.99
CA SER A 298 27.21 -10.22 28.70
C SER A 298 28.05 -9.34 27.77
N GLN A 299 28.29 -9.78 26.53
CA GLN A 299 29.06 -9.09 25.51
C GLN A 299 28.17 -8.25 24.58
N LEU A 300 26.85 -8.41 24.64
CA LEU A 300 25.93 -7.67 23.76
C LEU A 300 25.80 -6.20 24.18
N PRO A 301 25.55 -5.29 23.23
CA PRO A 301 25.32 -3.88 23.51
C PRO A 301 24.15 -3.68 24.48
N ALA A 302 24.38 -2.90 25.54
CA ALA A 302 23.33 -2.60 26.53
C ALA A 302 22.18 -1.80 25.90
N GLY A 303 20.95 -2.13 26.31
CA GLY A 303 19.74 -1.40 25.88
C GLY A 303 19.15 -1.83 24.54
N ILE A 304 19.74 -2.78 23.83
CA ILE A 304 19.19 -3.30 22.60
C ILE A 304 18.46 -4.61 22.89
N PRO A 305 17.16 -4.73 22.53
CA PRO A 305 16.45 -6.00 22.63
C PRO A 305 17.14 -7.04 21.77
N HIS A 306 17.42 -8.22 22.37
CA HIS A 306 18.12 -9.28 21.68
C HIS A 306 17.41 -10.62 21.84
N ILE A 307 17.64 -11.53 20.89
CA ILE A 307 17.08 -12.88 20.89
C ILE A 307 18.01 -13.87 20.21
N PHE A 308 18.11 -15.08 20.76
CA PHE A 308 18.83 -16.19 20.16
C PHE A 308 17.88 -17.04 19.33
N ILE A 309 18.16 -17.19 18.04
CA ILE A 309 17.30 -17.92 17.11
C ILE A 309 18.07 -18.99 16.33
N SER A 310 17.38 -20.06 15.98
CA SER A 310 17.84 -20.99 14.94
C SER A 310 16.72 -21.18 13.91
N SER A 311 16.96 -20.73 12.70
CA SER A 311 16.03 -20.93 11.59
C SER A 311 15.95 -22.40 11.18
N VAL A 312 17.08 -23.14 11.26
CA VAL A 312 17.16 -24.56 10.89
C VAL A 312 16.46 -25.44 11.93
N ALA A 313 16.70 -25.19 13.23
CA ALA A 313 16.07 -25.93 14.32
C ALA A 313 14.67 -25.38 14.70
N ASN A 314 14.20 -24.34 14.03
CA ASN A 314 12.94 -23.62 14.33
C ASN A 314 12.86 -23.15 15.80
N LYS A 315 14.03 -22.82 16.41
CA LYS A 315 14.13 -22.40 17.81
C LYS A 315 13.89 -20.89 17.92
N ASN A 316 13.00 -20.49 18.82
CA ASN A 316 12.65 -19.09 19.14
C ASN A 316 12.11 -18.26 17.96
N ILE A 317 11.58 -18.87 16.90
CA ILE A 317 11.01 -18.16 15.75
C ILE A 317 9.70 -17.45 16.14
N MET A 318 8.81 -18.08 16.93
CA MET A 318 7.58 -17.42 17.40
C MET A 318 7.87 -16.27 18.38
N PRO A 319 8.73 -16.41 19.38
CA PRO A 319 9.16 -15.28 20.22
C PRO A 319 9.74 -14.11 19.42
N LEU A 320 10.53 -14.40 18.36
CA LEU A 320 11.01 -13.35 17.46
C LEU A 320 9.85 -12.61 16.78
N LYS A 321 8.85 -13.32 16.26
CA LYS A 321 7.66 -12.72 15.65
C LYS A 321 6.87 -11.89 16.66
N ASP A 322 6.73 -12.36 17.90
CA ASP A 322 6.07 -11.62 18.99
C ASP A 322 6.80 -10.30 19.28
N MET A 323 8.13 -10.33 19.40
CA MET A 323 8.99 -9.15 19.62
C MET A 323 8.90 -8.13 18.48
N ILE A 324 8.92 -8.60 17.25
CA ILE A 324 8.77 -7.76 16.05
C ILE A 324 7.40 -7.08 16.08
N TRP A 325 6.34 -7.86 16.30
CA TRP A 325 4.97 -7.34 16.31
C TRP A 325 4.73 -6.28 17.38
N GLU A 326 5.23 -6.51 18.59
CA GLU A 326 5.15 -5.54 19.69
C GLU A 326 5.82 -4.21 19.32
N ARG A 327 6.98 -4.26 18.67
CA ARG A 327 7.70 -3.06 18.24
C ARG A 327 7.03 -2.32 17.09
N LEU A 328 6.50 -3.04 16.12
CA LEU A 328 5.76 -2.45 14.99
C LEU A 328 4.47 -1.75 15.42
N ASN A 329 3.88 -2.16 16.55
CA ASN A 329 2.61 -1.62 17.06
C ASN A 329 2.76 -0.87 18.40
N ALA A 330 4.00 -0.59 18.83
CA ALA A 330 4.22 0.25 20.01
C ALA A 330 3.71 1.67 19.72
N PRO A 331 2.93 2.28 20.64
CA PRO A 331 2.55 3.67 20.48
C PRO A 331 3.81 4.54 20.49
N ALA A 332 3.92 5.46 19.51
CA ALA A 332 5.01 6.40 19.38
C ALA A 332 5.10 7.38 20.56
#